data_1f5327bbb45eaff3ce48fae51332a4a7
#
_entry.id   1f5327bbb45eaff3ce48fae51332a4a7
#
_cell.length_a   1.000
_cell.length_b   1.000
_cell.length_c   1.000
_cell.angle_alpha   90.00
_cell.angle_beta   90.00
_cell.angle_gamma   90.00
#
_symmetry.space_group_name_H-M   'P 1'
#
loop_
_entity.id
_entity.type
_entity.pdbx_description
1 polymer ?
#
loop_
_entity_poly.entity_id
_entity_poly.type
_entity_poly.pdbx_seq_one_letter_code
_entity_poly.pdbx_strand_id
1 'polypeptide(L)'
;ERAREMGYRESSCLRGGLADWLEAGYIAVDGTSCMTKSYAEYLEQEMKTPSLTPDEIRQRIAQGEKVALLDIRVPEEYASMAIPEGISAPGCESAYRFLDLVPSPDTLVITNCGSRTRGILCAQMLIDLGVPNPVASMRGGTLNWKLSGYDLEFNRTDRTAPPSFQALAFAREHANMLAQKHDISFVDAAELQAWQG
;
A
#
# COMPACT_ATOMS: atom_id res chain seq x y z
N GLU A 1 -36.62 -6.39 1.69
CA GLU A 1 -37.68 -5.52 2.28
C GLU A 1 -37.22 -4.07 2.23
N ARG A 2 -36.15 -3.68 2.91
CA ARG A 2 -35.64 -2.30 2.95
C ARG A 2 -35.26 -1.70 1.57
N ALA A 3 -34.76 -2.49 0.65
CA ALA A 3 -34.47 -2.03 -0.71
C ALA A 3 -35.76 -1.64 -1.46
N ARG A 4 -36.84 -2.39 -1.25
CA ARG A 4 -38.18 -2.07 -1.85
C ARG A 4 -38.77 -0.81 -1.24
N GLU A 5 -38.61 -0.62 0.08
CA GLU A 5 -39.03 0.62 0.77
C GLU A 5 -38.28 1.85 0.24
N MET A 6 -37.01 1.67 -0.18
CA MET A 6 -36.20 2.70 -0.82
C MET A 6 -36.53 2.92 -2.31
N GLY A 7 -37.51 2.21 -2.89
CA GLY A 7 -37.98 2.40 -4.26
C GLY A 7 -37.33 1.51 -5.32
N TYR A 8 -36.44 0.56 -4.93
CA TYR A 8 -35.90 -0.42 -5.88
C TYR A 8 -36.95 -1.42 -6.28
N ARG A 9 -37.35 -1.46 -7.56
CA ARG A 9 -38.41 -2.32 -8.08
C ARG A 9 -38.00 -3.79 -8.15
N GLU A 10 -36.73 -4.05 -8.47
CA GLU A 10 -36.17 -5.39 -8.54
C GLU A 10 -35.03 -5.51 -7.53
N SER A 11 -35.15 -6.47 -6.65
CA SER A 11 -34.10 -6.77 -5.67
C SER A 11 -34.05 -8.29 -5.47
N SER A 12 -32.85 -8.84 -5.56
CA SER A 12 -32.58 -10.26 -5.35
C SER A 12 -31.55 -10.43 -4.23
N CYS A 13 -31.62 -11.55 -3.56
CA CYS A 13 -30.64 -11.93 -2.55
C CYS A 13 -29.82 -13.11 -3.09
N LEU A 14 -28.50 -13.05 -2.96
CA LEU A 14 -27.67 -14.20 -3.27
C LEU A 14 -27.93 -15.28 -2.21
N ARG A 15 -28.36 -16.46 -2.66
CA ARG A 15 -28.58 -17.60 -1.76
C ARG A 15 -27.21 -18.02 -1.19
N GLY A 16 -27.14 -18.29 0.12
CA GLY A 16 -25.90 -18.58 0.84
C GLY A 16 -24.94 -17.41 1.01
N GLY A 17 -25.26 -16.25 0.39
CA GLY A 17 -24.47 -15.02 0.56
C GLY A 17 -23.04 -15.12 0.03
N LEU A 18 -22.14 -14.43 0.73
CA LEU A 18 -20.72 -14.38 0.34
C LEU A 18 -20.02 -15.76 0.41
N ALA A 19 -20.49 -16.63 1.28
CA ALA A 19 -19.90 -17.97 1.42
C ALA A 19 -20.04 -18.78 0.12
N ASP A 20 -21.27 -18.85 -0.43
CA ASP A 20 -21.54 -19.57 -1.68
C ASP A 20 -20.85 -18.93 -2.88
N TRP A 21 -20.69 -17.59 -2.87
CA TRP A 21 -19.90 -16.85 -3.88
C TRP A 21 -18.45 -17.30 -3.93
N LEU A 22 -17.82 -17.41 -2.75
CA LEU A 22 -16.42 -17.85 -2.63
C LEU A 22 -16.26 -19.32 -2.97
N GLU A 23 -17.20 -20.18 -2.53
CA GLU A 23 -17.22 -21.62 -2.83
C GLU A 23 -17.36 -21.89 -4.33
N ALA A 24 -18.12 -21.03 -5.04
CA ALA A 24 -18.24 -21.05 -6.48
C ALA A 24 -16.98 -20.57 -7.23
N GLY A 25 -15.91 -20.19 -6.52
CA GLY A 25 -14.64 -19.78 -7.09
C GLY A 25 -14.59 -18.31 -7.53
N TYR A 26 -15.58 -17.50 -7.15
CA TYR A 26 -15.60 -16.07 -7.45
C TYR A 26 -14.81 -15.26 -6.42
N ILE A 27 -14.26 -14.14 -6.85
CA ILE A 27 -13.50 -13.22 -5.99
C ILE A 27 -14.47 -12.30 -5.23
N ALA A 28 -14.25 -12.19 -3.92
CA ALA A 28 -14.88 -11.16 -3.12
C ALA A 28 -13.89 -10.03 -2.85
N VAL A 29 -14.28 -8.82 -3.18
CA VAL A 29 -13.47 -7.63 -2.93
C VAL A 29 -13.90 -7.02 -1.60
N ASP A 30 -12.98 -6.98 -0.64
CA ASP A 30 -13.21 -6.33 0.66
C ASP A 30 -13.12 -4.81 0.51
N GLY A 31 -14.16 -4.21 0.04
CA GLY A 31 -14.15 -2.77 -0.16
C GLY A 31 -15.54 -2.15 -0.22
N THR A 32 -15.62 -0.95 0.31
CA THR A 32 -16.69 -0.03 -0.04
C THR A 32 -16.50 0.41 -1.49
N SER A 33 -17.54 0.85 -2.15
CA SER A 33 -17.66 1.27 -3.57
C SER A 33 -16.64 2.33 -4.07
N CYS A 34 -15.38 2.23 -3.65
CA CYS A 34 -14.28 3.09 -4.08
C CYS A 34 -13.41 2.31 -5.09
N MET A 35 -13.33 2.79 -6.32
CA MET A 35 -12.55 2.15 -7.39
C MET A 35 -11.11 1.84 -6.99
N THR A 36 -10.46 2.73 -6.24
CA THR A 36 -9.08 2.53 -5.77
C THR A 36 -8.96 1.32 -4.84
N LYS A 37 -9.95 1.07 -3.99
CA LYS A 37 -9.98 -0.09 -3.11
C LYS A 37 -10.15 -1.38 -3.91
N SER A 38 -11.10 -1.41 -4.83
CA SER A 38 -11.32 -2.55 -5.72
C SER A 38 -10.09 -2.83 -6.58
N TYR A 39 -9.42 -1.79 -7.06
CA TYR A 39 -8.20 -1.93 -7.84
C TYR A 39 -7.05 -2.53 -7.01
N ALA A 40 -6.87 -2.11 -5.76
CA ALA A 40 -5.84 -2.70 -4.90
C ALA A 40 -6.10 -4.20 -4.61
N GLU A 41 -7.37 -4.59 -4.38
CA GLU A 41 -7.73 -5.99 -4.22
C GLU A 41 -7.47 -6.79 -5.51
N TYR A 42 -7.81 -6.22 -6.66
CA TYR A 42 -7.51 -6.81 -7.96
C TYR A 42 -6.00 -7.01 -8.15
N LEU A 43 -5.17 -5.99 -7.83
CA LEU A 43 -3.72 -6.11 -7.90
C LEU A 43 -3.18 -7.22 -6.99
N GLU A 44 -3.65 -7.30 -5.75
CA GLU A 44 -3.22 -8.35 -4.82
C GLU A 44 -3.57 -9.75 -5.37
N GLN A 45 -4.72 -9.90 -6.03
CA GLN A 45 -5.14 -11.17 -6.62
C GLN A 45 -4.38 -11.51 -7.91
N GLU A 46 -4.26 -10.58 -8.85
CA GLU A 46 -3.65 -10.80 -10.16
C GLU A 46 -2.13 -10.76 -10.11
N MET A 47 -1.56 -9.75 -9.48
CA MET A 47 -0.10 -9.57 -9.39
C MET A 47 0.52 -10.39 -8.25
N LYS A 48 -0.31 -11.01 -7.40
CA LYS A 48 0.13 -11.77 -6.22
C LYS A 48 1.01 -10.95 -5.29
N THR A 49 0.68 -9.65 -5.15
CA THR A 49 1.41 -8.75 -4.24
C THR A 49 1.50 -9.39 -2.85
N PRO A 50 2.71 -9.63 -2.32
CA PRO A 50 2.86 -10.29 -1.02
C PRO A 50 2.20 -9.50 0.10
N SER A 51 1.57 -10.20 1.02
CA SER A 51 1.00 -9.58 2.22
C SER A 51 1.25 -10.44 3.45
N LEU A 52 1.55 -9.80 4.57
CA LEU A 52 1.81 -10.44 5.86
C LEU A 52 0.87 -9.89 6.93
N THR A 53 0.43 -10.76 7.82
CA THR A 53 -0.32 -10.35 9.02
C THR A 53 0.61 -9.68 10.05
N PRO A 54 0.07 -8.89 10.98
CA PRO A 54 0.85 -8.36 12.10
C PRO A 54 1.61 -9.44 12.88
N ASP A 55 1.00 -10.61 13.09
CA ASP A 55 1.61 -11.73 13.82
C ASP A 55 2.81 -12.31 13.06
N GLU A 56 2.68 -12.53 11.74
CA GLU A 56 3.79 -13.00 10.91
C GLU A 56 4.94 -12.01 10.89
N ILE A 57 4.65 -10.70 10.85
CA ILE A 57 5.68 -9.65 10.90
C ILE A 57 6.39 -9.67 12.26
N ARG A 58 5.64 -9.71 13.37
CA ARG A 58 6.21 -9.81 14.72
C ARG A 58 7.06 -11.06 14.92
N GLN A 59 6.62 -12.18 14.38
CA GLN A 59 7.38 -13.43 14.43
C GLN A 59 8.73 -13.31 13.71
N ARG A 60 8.76 -12.72 12.52
CA ARG A 60 9.99 -12.48 11.74
C ARG A 60 10.97 -11.56 12.48
N ILE A 61 10.46 -10.47 13.05
CA ILE A 61 11.26 -9.56 13.89
C ILE A 61 11.85 -10.31 15.11
N ALA A 62 11.04 -11.13 15.77
CA ALA A 62 11.50 -11.93 16.93
C ALA A 62 12.55 -12.99 16.54
N GLN A 63 12.54 -13.47 15.30
CA GLN A 63 13.55 -14.37 14.74
C GLN A 63 14.85 -13.65 14.29
N GLY A 64 14.92 -12.32 14.45
CA GLY A 64 16.09 -11.52 14.10
C GLY A 64 16.15 -11.12 12.61
N GLU A 65 15.05 -11.30 11.85
CA GLU A 65 14.98 -10.80 10.48
C GLU A 65 14.98 -9.27 10.48
N LYS A 66 15.74 -8.66 9.57
CA LYS A 66 15.72 -7.21 9.38
C LYS A 66 14.42 -6.82 8.69
N VAL A 67 13.63 -6.00 9.35
CA VAL A 67 12.35 -5.52 8.83
C VAL A 67 12.30 -4.00 8.88
N ALA A 68 11.90 -3.36 7.79
CA ALA A 68 11.59 -1.95 7.70
C ALA A 68 10.07 -1.77 7.55
N LEU A 69 9.44 -1.15 8.53
CA LEU A 69 8.01 -0.83 8.51
C LEU A 69 7.81 0.57 7.94
N LEU A 70 7.41 0.68 6.68
CA LEU A 70 7.15 1.96 6.01
C LEU A 70 5.68 2.35 6.16
N ASP A 71 5.42 3.36 6.97
CA ASP A 71 4.09 3.95 7.09
C ASP A 71 3.87 4.96 5.98
N ILE A 72 3.05 4.60 5.02
CA ILE A 72 2.81 5.38 3.80
C ILE A 72 1.65 6.37 3.92
N ARG A 73 1.12 6.55 5.12
CA ARG A 73 0.07 7.54 5.40
C ARG A 73 0.65 8.95 5.39
N VAL A 74 -0.23 9.94 5.31
CA VAL A 74 0.17 11.34 5.47
C VAL A 74 0.72 11.59 6.88
N PRO A 75 1.60 12.59 7.08
CA PRO A 75 2.25 12.83 8.36
C PRO A 75 1.27 13.02 9.53
N GLU A 76 0.10 13.58 9.29
CA GLU A 76 -0.94 13.81 10.29
C GLU A 76 -1.56 12.49 10.78
N GLU A 77 -1.77 11.53 9.88
CA GLU A 77 -2.24 10.19 10.26
C GLU A 77 -1.16 9.43 11.05
N TYR A 78 0.10 9.54 10.61
CA TYR A 78 1.24 8.94 11.30
C TYR A 78 1.43 9.53 12.70
N ALA A 79 1.35 10.84 12.82
CA ALA A 79 1.45 11.52 14.11
C ALA A 79 0.31 11.13 15.07
N SER A 80 -0.90 10.94 14.55
CA SER A 80 -2.05 10.59 15.38
C SER A 80 -1.91 9.22 16.05
N MET A 81 -1.38 8.24 15.34
CA MET A 81 -1.03 6.91 15.84
C MET A 81 -0.13 6.19 14.84
N ALA A 82 0.93 5.55 15.31
CA ALA A 82 1.88 4.81 14.47
C ALA A 82 2.21 3.45 15.11
N ILE A 83 2.65 2.53 14.27
CA ILE A 83 3.25 1.27 14.74
C ILE A 83 4.63 1.62 15.32
N PRO A 84 5.01 1.08 16.48
CA PRO A 84 6.36 1.25 17.01
C PRO A 84 7.42 0.83 15.98
N GLU A 85 8.52 1.56 15.91
CA GLU A 85 9.60 1.36 14.93
C GLU A 85 9.19 1.65 13.47
N GLY A 86 7.93 2.05 13.22
CA GLY A 86 7.47 2.47 11.89
C GLY A 86 8.17 3.75 11.43
N ILE A 87 8.47 3.81 10.14
CA ILE A 87 9.14 4.94 9.50
C ILE A 87 8.11 5.70 8.65
N SER A 88 7.97 7.01 8.87
CA SER A 88 7.09 7.85 8.05
C SER A 88 7.64 7.97 6.62
N ALA A 89 6.90 7.43 5.65
CA ALA A 89 7.26 7.41 4.24
C ALA A 89 6.03 7.64 3.34
N PRO A 90 5.42 8.84 3.38
CA PRO A 90 4.12 9.10 2.77
C PRO A 90 4.05 8.77 1.28
N GLY A 91 3.13 7.91 0.89
CA GLY A 91 2.81 7.63 -0.50
C GLY A 91 4.01 7.34 -1.39
N CYS A 92 4.13 8.09 -2.48
CA CYS A 92 5.25 7.97 -3.43
C CYS A 92 6.60 8.42 -2.88
N GLU A 93 6.66 9.10 -1.72
CA GLU A 93 7.93 9.44 -1.08
C GLU A 93 8.75 8.21 -0.73
N SER A 94 8.09 7.09 -0.45
CA SER A 94 8.77 5.80 -0.24
C SER A 94 9.67 5.39 -1.42
N ALA A 95 9.31 5.75 -2.66
CA ALA A 95 10.11 5.45 -3.85
C ALA A 95 11.38 6.30 -3.93
N TYR A 96 11.26 7.63 -3.87
CA TYR A 96 12.43 8.49 -4.03
C TYR A 96 13.31 8.63 -2.79
N ARG A 97 12.87 8.10 -1.65
CA ARG A 97 13.66 7.97 -0.41
C ARG A 97 14.12 6.55 -0.14
N PHE A 98 13.81 5.60 -1.03
CA PHE A 98 13.94 4.17 -0.75
C PHE A 98 15.32 3.80 -0.21
N LEU A 99 16.40 4.22 -0.88
CA LEU A 99 17.76 3.88 -0.47
C LEU A 99 18.16 4.49 0.89
N ASP A 100 17.57 5.61 1.28
CA ASP A 100 17.83 6.23 2.57
C ASP A 100 17.02 5.56 3.70
N LEU A 101 15.83 5.06 3.39
CA LEU A 101 14.94 4.38 4.34
C LEU A 101 15.33 2.91 4.55
N VAL A 102 15.84 2.26 3.50
CA VAL A 102 16.14 0.83 3.47
C VAL A 102 17.54 0.59 2.88
N PRO A 103 18.62 0.88 3.64
CA PRO A 103 19.97 0.85 3.10
C PRO A 103 20.52 -0.56 2.86
N SER A 104 19.88 -1.61 3.36
CA SER A 104 20.36 -2.99 3.25
C SER A 104 19.42 -3.82 2.36
N PRO A 105 19.93 -4.46 1.28
CA PRO A 105 19.08 -5.19 0.32
C PRO A 105 18.46 -6.48 0.89
N ASP A 106 18.93 -6.98 2.01
CA ASP A 106 18.41 -8.13 2.72
C ASP A 106 17.32 -7.78 3.74
N THR A 107 16.92 -6.51 3.83
CA THR A 107 15.83 -6.07 4.71
C THR A 107 14.47 -6.33 4.07
N LEU A 108 13.59 -7.02 4.79
CA LEU A 108 12.19 -7.14 4.40
C LEU A 108 11.46 -5.80 4.56
N VAL A 109 10.90 -5.31 3.49
CA VAL A 109 10.15 -4.05 3.48
C VAL A 109 8.67 -4.33 3.65
N ILE A 110 8.06 -3.75 4.67
CA ILE A 110 6.62 -3.85 4.92
C ILE A 110 6.00 -2.46 4.74
N THR A 111 5.09 -2.33 3.79
CA THR A 111 4.31 -1.12 3.64
C THR A 111 3.01 -1.22 4.43
N ASN A 112 2.70 -0.22 5.25
CA ASN A 112 1.43 -0.16 5.95
C ASN A 112 0.70 1.16 5.74
N CYS A 113 -0.62 1.12 5.84
CA CYS A 113 -1.47 2.29 5.93
C CYS A 113 -2.51 2.11 7.05
N GLY A 114 -3.55 2.90 7.09
CA GLY A 114 -4.59 2.78 8.11
C GLY A 114 -5.29 1.42 8.13
N SER A 115 -5.57 0.85 6.93
CA SER A 115 -6.25 -0.45 6.80
C SER A 115 -5.58 -1.38 5.79
N ARG A 116 -5.67 -1.12 4.47
CA ARG A 116 -5.18 -2.10 3.49
C ARG A 116 -4.73 -1.47 2.16
N THR A 117 -5.62 -0.75 1.50
CA THR A 117 -5.52 -0.34 0.09
C THR A 117 -4.22 0.34 -0.28
N ARG A 118 -3.86 1.43 0.41
CA ARG A 118 -2.63 2.19 0.13
C ARG A 118 -1.38 1.33 0.35
N GLY A 119 -1.41 0.43 1.35
CA GLY A 119 -0.32 -0.52 1.62
C GLY A 119 -0.06 -1.44 0.44
N ILE A 120 -1.10 -2.07 -0.12
CA ILE A 120 -0.99 -2.94 -1.29
C ILE A 120 -0.45 -2.17 -2.49
N LEU A 121 -1.04 -0.99 -2.80
CA LEU A 121 -0.60 -0.15 -3.92
C LEU A 121 0.87 0.24 -3.80
N CYS A 122 1.32 0.62 -2.62
CA CYS A 122 2.71 1.00 -2.38
C CYS A 122 3.66 -0.21 -2.45
N ALA A 123 3.26 -1.37 -1.90
CA ALA A 123 4.05 -2.59 -2.03
C ALA A 123 4.25 -2.96 -3.50
N GLN A 124 3.18 -2.98 -4.29
CA GLN A 124 3.27 -3.29 -5.71
C GLN A 124 4.10 -2.26 -6.46
N MET A 125 3.93 -0.97 -6.16
CA MET A 125 4.74 0.10 -6.76
C MET A 125 6.25 -0.11 -6.52
N LEU A 126 6.66 -0.47 -5.30
CA LEU A 126 8.07 -0.74 -4.99
C LEU A 126 8.59 -1.99 -5.72
N ILE A 127 7.75 -3.03 -5.84
CA ILE A 127 8.08 -4.24 -6.63
C ILE A 127 8.27 -3.88 -8.11
N ASP A 128 7.34 -3.13 -8.68
CA ASP A 128 7.41 -2.70 -10.09
C ASP A 128 8.58 -1.75 -10.37
N LEU A 129 8.94 -0.94 -9.39
CA LEU A 129 10.12 -0.09 -9.42
C LEU A 129 11.42 -0.91 -9.45
N GLY A 130 11.37 -2.19 -9.07
CA GLY A 130 12.52 -3.08 -9.10
C GLY A 130 13.47 -2.88 -7.93
N VAL A 131 12.97 -2.51 -6.75
CA VAL A 131 13.81 -2.45 -5.55
C VAL A 131 14.39 -3.84 -5.25
N PRO A 132 15.64 -3.94 -4.78
CA PRO A 132 16.32 -5.22 -4.57
C PRO A 132 15.77 -6.02 -3.39
N ASN A 133 14.99 -5.38 -2.54
CA ASN A 133 14.49 -5.92 -1.29
C ASN A 133 13.24 -6.80 -1.48
N PRO A 134 13.01 -7.81 -0.64
CA PRO A 134 11.69 -8.42 -0.50
C PRO A 134 10.69 -7.39 0.04
N VAL A 135 9.53 -7.28 -0.62
CA VAL A 135 8.48 -6.31 -0.26
C VAL A 135 7.17 -7.02 0.00
N ALA A 136 6.45 -6.62 1.04
CA ALA A 136 5.10 -7.06 1.32
C ALA A 136 4.24 -5.92 1.89
N SER A 137 2.93 -6.02 1.74
CA SER A 137 1.99 -5.14 2.43
C SER A 137 1.59 -5.72 3.79
N MET A 138 1.30 -4.87 4.77
CA MET A 138 0.71 -5.32 6.03
C MET A 138 -0.80 -5.52 5.86
N ARG A 139 -1.25 -6.74 6.07
CA ARG A 139 -2.68 -7.10 6.00
C ARG A 139 -3.47 -6.37 7.08
N GLY A 140 -4.44 -5.54 6.66
CA GLY A 140 -5.27 -4.76 7.55
C GLY A 140 -4.59 -3.53 8.19
N GLY A 141 -3.32 -3.26 7.86
CA GLY A 141 -2.59 -2.06 8.25
C GLY A 141 -2.53 -1.79 9.75
N THR A 142 -2.38 -0.52 10.13
CA THR A 142 -2.29 -0.07 11.53
C THR A 142 -3.51 -0.48 12.37
N LEU A 143 -4.70 -0.53 11.75
CA LEU A 143 -5.90 -0.99 12.46
C LEU A 143 -5.78 -2.45 12.88
N ASN A 144 -5.36 -3.33 11.96
CA ASN A 144 -5.21 -4.75 12.28
C ASN A 144 -4.07 -5.01 13.28
N TRP A 145 -2.98 -4.23 13.21
CA TRP A 145 -1.93 -4.27 14.22
C TRP A 145 -2.50 -4.07 15.63
N LYS A 146 -3.34 -3.04 15.81
CA LYS A 146 -4.02 -2.79 17.08
C LYS A 146 -4.99 -3.90 17.45
N LEU A 147 -5.77 -4.43 16.50
CA LEU A 147 -6.71 -5.51 16.74
C LEU A 147 -6.02 -6.83 17.13
N SER A 148 -4.78 -7.05 16.67
CA SER A 148 -3.92 -8.17 17.09
C SER A 148 -3.34 -7.98 18.49
N GLY A 149 -3.67 -6.90 19.19
CA GLY A 149 -3.26 -6.65 20.57
C GLY A 149 -1.88 -5.99 20.73
N TYR A 150 -1.29 -5.50 19.64
CA TYR A 150 0.01 -4.81 19.69
C TYR A 150 -0.15 -3.33 20.01
N ASP A 151 0.88 -2.78 20.66
CA ASP A 151 0.92 -1.39 21.06
C ASP A 151 1.05 -0.45 19.85
N LEU A 152 0.55 0.76 20.02
CA LEU A 152 0.72 1.88 19.11
C LEU A 152 1.38 3.05 19.84
N GLU A 153 2.15 3.84 19.11
CA GLU A 153 2.69 5.12 19.54
C GLU A 153 1.82 6.27 19.03
N PHE A 154 1.76 7.34 19.81
CA PHE A 154 0.95 8.52 19.51
C PHE A 154 1.81 9.76 19.54
N ASN A 155 1.35 10.81 18.84
CA ASN A 155 2.04 12.10 18.77
C ASN A 155 3.48 12.00 18.22
N ARG A 156 3.69 11.09 17.26
CA ARG A 156 4.95 10.97 16.54
C ARG A 156 5.18 12.20 15.67
N THR A 157 6.27 12.89 15.88
CA THR A 157 6.66 14.08 15.09
C THR A 157 7.95 13.91 14.30
N ASP A 158 8.54 12.74 14.39
CA ASP A 158 9.72 12.38 13.63
C ASP A 158 9.42 12.39 12.13
N ARG A 159 10.28 13.06 11.39
CA ARG A 159 10.20 13.14 9.92
C ARG A 159 11.49 12.59 9.33
N THR A 160 11.35 11.93 8.20
CA THR A 160 12.52 11.53 7.43
C THR A 160 13.25 12.77 6.90
N ALA A 161 14.56 12.71 6.88
CA ALA A 161 15.39 13.76 6.29
C ALA A 161 15.07 13.94 4.78
N PRO A 162 15.39 15.08 4.18
CA PRO A 162 15.33 15.23 2.74
C PRO A 162 16.10 14.08 2.03
N PRO A 163 15.62 13.60 0.87
CA PRO A 163 16.27 12.49 0.18
C PRO A 163 17.68 12.84 -0.24
N SER A 164 18.59 11.87 -0.14
CA SER A 164 19.95 12.00 -0.62
C SER A 164 19.98 12.09 -2.16
N PHE A 165 21.06 12.63 -2.69
CA PHE A 165 21.29 12.64 -4.14
C PHE A 165 21.26 11.23 -4.74
N GLN A 166 21.79 10.24 -4.02
CA GLN A 166 21.83 8.86 -4.46
C GLN A 166 20.43 8.23 -4.52
N ALA A 167 19.58 8.48 -3.53
CA ALA A 167 18.19 8.01 -3.53
C ALA A 167 17.37 8.64 -4.67
N LEU A 168 17.55 9.95 -4.90
CA LEU A 168 16.91 10.64 -6.02
C LEU A 168 17.37 10.12 -7.40
N ALA A 169 18.68 9.85 -7.56
CA ALA A 169 19.22 9.30 -8.81
C ALA A 169 18.63 7.91 -9.08
N PHE A 170 18.60 7.04 -8.08
CA PHE A 170 17.99 5.72 -8.16
C PHE A 170 16.52 5.81 -8.57
N ALA A 171 15.73 6.62 -7.87
CA ALA A 171 14.31 6.76 -8.16
C ALA A 171 14.05 7.28 -9.58
N ARG A 172 14.83 8.26 -10.04
CA ARG A 172 14.72 8.81 -11.39
C ARG A 172 15.03 7.78 -12.47
N GLU A 173 16.10 7.01 -12.30
CA GLU A 173 16.48 5.96 -13.22
C GLU A 173 15.37 4.92 -13.36
N HIS A 174 14.86 4.40 -12.25
CA HIS A 174 13.83 3.37 -12.24
C HIS A 174 12.48 3.89 -12.74
N ALA A 175 12.12 5.14 -12.43
CA ALA A 175 10.91 5.77 -13.00
C ALA A 175 11.01 5.91 -14.53
N ASN A 176 12.17 6.27 -15.05
CA ASN A 176 12.39 6.33 -16.49
C ASN A 176 12.30 4.94 -17.15
N MET A 177 12.85 3.91 -16.52
CA MET A 177 12.72 2.53 -17.01
C MET A 177 11.25 2.08 -17.04
N LEU A 178 10.46 2.39 -16.01
CA LEU A 178 9.03 2.09 -16.00
C LEU A 178 8.28 2.86 -17.09
N ALA A 179 8.57 4.13 -17.28
CA ALA A 179 7.96 4.94 -18.34
C ALA A 179 8.23 4.35 -19.72
N GLN A 180 9.48 3.94 -19.98
CA GLN A 180 9.85 3.29 -21.25
C GLN A 180 9.17 1.94 -21.43
N LYS A 181 9.14 1.11 -20.37
CA LYS A 181 8.49 -0.21 -20.40
C LYS A 181 7.00 -0.15 -20.72
N HIS A 182 6.33 0.92 -20.28
CA HIS A 182 4.88 1.08 -20.44
C HIS A 182 4.49 2.15 -21.46
N ASP A 183 5.44 2.63 -22.27
CA ASP A 183 5.21 3.65 -23.31
C ASP A 183 4.54 4.92 -22.75
N ILE A 184 4.98 5.39 -21.58
CA ILE A 184 4.47 6.59 -20.94
C ILE A 184 5.28 7.79 -21.42
N SER A 185 4.63 8.72 -22.11
CA SER A 185 5.23 9.97 -22.56
C SER A 185 5.24 11.01 -21.45
N PHE A 186 6.34 11.76 -21.37
CA PHE A 186 6.39 12.97 -20.54
C PHE A 186 5.98 14.18 -21.40
N VAL A 187 5.19 15.05 -20.82
CA VAL A 187 4.74 16.29 -21.44
C VAL A 187 5.10 17.48 -20.55
N ASP A 188 5.41 18.60 -21.14
CA ASP A 188 5.64 19.83 -20.38
C ASP A 188 4.34 20.62 -20.13
N ALA A 189 4.44 21.70 -19.37
CA ALA A 189 3.28 22.52 -19.03
C ALA A 189 2.63 23.21 -20.26
N ALA A 190 3.41 23.54 -21.27
CA ALA A 190 2.91 24.18 -22.48
C ALA A 190 2.13 23.17 -23.33
N GLU A 191 2.64 21.96 -23.47
CA GLU A 191 1.95 20.86 -24.15
C GLU A 191 0.63 20.51 -23.44
N LEU A 192 0.64 20.40 -22.11
CA LEU A 192 -0.58 20.15 -21.34
C LEU A 192 -1.61 21.28 -21.54
N GLN A 193 -1.18 22.53 -21.53
CA GLN A 193 -2.06 23.67 -21.76
C GLN A 193 -2.66 23.65 -23.16
N ALA A 194 -1.87 23.26 -24.16
CA ALA A 194 -2.36 23.12 -25.53
C ALA A 194 -3.45 22.03 -25.67
N TRP A 195 -3.46 21.02 -24.84
CA TRP A 195 -4.50 19.98 -24.84
C TRP A 195 -5.81 20.42 -24.17
N GLN A 196 -5.78 21.47 -23.33
CA GLN A 196 -6.94 21.99 -22.62
C GLN A 196 -7.69 23.10 -23.39
N GLY A 197 -7.11 23.65 -24.46
CA GLY A 197 -7.68 24.68 -25.33
C GLY A 197 -8.36 24.13 -26.54
#